data_7af6493dda4028f53978852af917d26d
#
_entry.id   7af6493dda4028f53978852af917d26d
#
_cell.length_a   1.000
_cell.length_b   1.000
_cell.length_c   1.000
_cell.angle_alpha   90.00
_cell.angle_beta   90.00
_cell.angle_gamma   90.00
#
_symmetry.space_group_name_H-M   'P 1'
#
loop_
_entity.id
_entity.type
_entity.pdbx_description
1 polymer ?
#
loop_
_entity_poly.entity_id
_entity_poly.type
_entity_poly.pdbx_seq_one_letter_code
_entity_poly.pdbx_strand_id
1 'polypeptide(L)'
;LELTQQQITQISDQIQSKLDQQSFWVKSNNPINLDWFKKLPMSLKAQFDGIGKKLGFPTNFDNLPYLLTYVFILFVIGGLIFKFKESIKQRLAVINGEINTLRSDSQWHTPLALFYTALLSLSGTLWFLATCQLLGFFFVKNPQEFWEWSLSMAGYWWFFSFILAILRPNGILVCHFGFTKESAASLQDVTKRIIVSVVLLLNTSIFSNVMDTGLANDVLGEINTIVALLFCIVIIAPRFVRTEKSLNSSVTDQRDRTLLKIMRVLLQLVPVILIALVALGYYYTALNLITHIINTYIAWVVWSLVRHTIYRGMTVASRRLAYRRLQEKRQQKQQDSSDTSASDDVVVITEQEEGLDLNEVRSQLLRFADLFIWTALFVIFYYVWSDLVTVVSYLRDITLWQQTSTTEAGVVTETISLFNLIVALIIVVITYILVRNIPGILEVLIFSRVKLSQGTPYTITTLLTYILVAVGGAWAFSTLGMSWSKLQWLFAALSVGLGFGMQEIFANFVSGIILLFERPIRVGDT
;
A
#
# COMPACT_ATOMS: atom_id res chain seq x y z
N LEU A 1 9.81 29.47 29.85
CA LEU A 1 10.91 28.75 29.22
C LEU A 1 10.39 27.56 28.35
N GLU A 2 9.53 26.68 28.87
CA GLU A 2 8.98 25.54 28.08
C GLU A 2 8.14 25.99 26.87
N LEU A 3 7.28 27.00 27.03
CA LEU A 3 6.48 27.55 25.92
C LEU A 3 7.34 28.16 24.82
N THR A 4 8.44 28.85 25.21
CA THR A 4 9.38 29.44 24.25
C THR A 4 10.19 28.37 23.52
N GLN A 5 10.53 27.30 24.22
CA GLN A 5 11.24 26.15 23.63
C GLN A 5 10.38 25.38 22.65
N GLN A 6 9.09 25.17 22.96
CA GLN A 6 8.11 24.59 22.04
C GLN A 6 7.88 25.46 20.79
N GLN A 7 7.81 26.78 20.93
CA GLN A 7 7.69 27.70 19.81
C GLN A 7 8.93 27.69 18.92
N ILE A 8 10.14 27.67 19.51
CA ILE A 8 11.39 27.56 18.76
C ILE A 8 11.46 26.25 17.99
N THR A 9 11.08 25.12 18.60
CA THR A 9 11.04 23.82 17.93
C THR A 9 10.04 23.81 16.77
N GLN A 10 8.82 24.35 16.97
CA GLN A 10 7.83 24.47 15.90
C GLN A 10 8.28 25.35 14.74
N ILE A 11 8.92 26.48 15.03
CA ILE A 11 9.45 27.38 14.00
C ILE A 11 10.62 26.70 13.26
N SER A 12 11.51 26.02 13.99
CA SER A 12 12.60 25.23 13.40
C SER A 12 12.07 24.16 12.45
N ASP A 13 11.07 23.38 12.88
CA ASP A 13 10.44 22.33 12.06
C ASP A 13 9.75 22.91 10.82
N GLN A 14 9.09 24.06 10.95
CA GLN A 14 8.46 24.76 9.82
C GLN A 14 9.50 25.29 8.82
N ILE A 15 10.61 25.85 9.31
CA ILE A 15 11.70 26.31 8.45
C ILE A 15 12.36 25.13 7.75
N GLN A 16 12.61 24.04 8.48
CA GLN A 16 13.20 22.84 7.93
C GLN A 16 12.32 22.21 6.85
N SER A 17 11.02 22.09 7.10
CA SER A 17 10.07 21.57 6.11
C SER A 17 9.98 22.43 4.84
N LYS A 18 10.06 23.77 4.98
CA LYS A 18 10.10 24.69 3.83
C LYS A 18 11.42 24.61 3.06
N LEU A 19 12.54 24.48 3.75
CA LEU A 19 13.85 24.30 3.12
C LEU A 19 13.91 22.97 2.36
N ASP A 20 13.38 21.90 2.93
CA ASP A 20 13.30 20.60 2.29
C ASP A 20 12.39 20.62 1.04
N GLN A 21 11.28 21.34 1.08
CA GLN A 21 10.39 21.55 -0.06
C GLN A 21 11.08 22.32 -1.20
N GLN A 22 11.83 23.35 -0.88
CA GLN A 22 12.56 24.14 -1.88
C GLN A 22 13.76 23.38 -2.45
N SER A 23 14.50 22.66 -1.59
CA SER A 23 15.68 21.90 -2.00
C SER A 23 15.34 20.71 -2.90
N PHE A 24 14.09 20.19 -2.85
CA PHE A 24 13.65 19.10 -3.73
C PHE A 24 13.75 19.45 -5.22
N TRP A 25 13.44 20.69 -5.60
CA TRP A 25 13.44 21.14 -6.99
C TRP A 25 14.72 21.87 -7.41
N VAL A 26 15.66 22.06 -6.47
CA VAL A 26 16.93 22.71 -6.73
C VAL A 26 18.01 21.66 -7.00
N LYS A 27 18.91 21.97 -7.93
CA LYS A 27 20.08 21.13 -8.17
C LYS A 27 20.96 21.12 -6.91
N SER A 28 21.08 19.96 -6.30
CA SER A 28 21.88 19.75 -5.10
C SER A 28 23.37 19.56 -5.43
N ASN A 29 23.66 19.03 -6.63
CA ASN A 29 25.00 18.66 -7.07
C ASN A 29 25.31 19.20 -8.46
N ASN A 30 26.59 19.20 -8.81
CA ASN A 30 27.00 19.50 -10.17
C ASN A 30 26.55 18.38 -11.12
N PRO A 31 26.06 18.73 -12.33
CA PRO A 31 25.70 17.69 -13.30
C PRO A 31 26.93 16.88 -13.70
N ILE A 32 26.73 15.61 -14.00
CA ILE A 32 27.79 14.69 -14.44
C ILE A 32 28.19 15.06 -15.88
N ASN A 33 29.23 15.87 -15.98
CA ASN A 33 29.82 16.34 -17.23
C ASN A 33 31.32 16.02 -17.27
N LEU A 34 32.02 16.44 -18.33
CA LEU A 34 33.47 16.24 -18.44
C LEU A 34 34.27 16.85 -17.29
N ASP A 35 33.82 17.98 -16.74
CA ASP A 35 34.47 18.62 -15.59
C ASP A 35 34.26 17.85 -14.29
N TRP A 36 33.13 17.16 -14.12
CA TRP A 36 32.89 16.24 -13.03
C TRP A 36 33.93 15.10 -13.04
N PHE A 37 34.18 14.49 -14.22
CA PHE A 37 35.20 13.43 -14.36
C PHE A 37 36.63 13.92 -14.07
N LYS A 38 36.96 15.15 -14.45
CA LYS A 38 38.28 15.75 -14.14
C LYS A 38 38.48 15.96 -12.65
N LYS A 39 37.43 16.38 -11.93
CA LYS A 39 37.44 16.63 -10.48
C LYS A 39 37.31 15.36 -9.64
N LEU A 40 36.87 14.24 -10.25
CA LEU A 40 36.58 12.98 -9.56
C LEU A 40 37.70 12.48 -8.64
N PRO A 41 38.99 12.42 -9.04
CA PRO A 41 40.06 11.93 -8.17
C PRO A 41 40.27 12.80 -6.93
N MET A 42 40.16 14.11 -7.09
CA MET A 42 40.32 15.07 -5.99
C MET A 42 39.17 14.98 -5.00
N SER A 43 37.92 14.89 -5.50
CA SER A 43 36.72 14.76 -4.68
C SER A 43 36.71 13.42 -3.92
N LEU A 44 37.07 12.31 -4.55
CA LEU A 44 37.22 11.02 -3.89
C LEU A 44 38.25 11.06 -2.76
N LYS A 45 39.43 11.64 -3.02
CA LYS A 45 40.46 11.80 -1.99
C LYS A 45 39.93 12.61 -0.81
N ALA A 46 39.27 13.75 -1.06
CA ALA A 46 38.70 14.58 -0.02
C ALA A 46 37.65 13.84 0.82
N GLN A 47 36.82 12.98 0.17
CA GLN A 47 35.84 12.14 0.87
C GLN A 47 36.50 11.09 1.76
N PHE A 48 37.51 10.37 1.26
CA PHE A 48 38.24 9.38 2.06
C PHE A 48 38.97 10.03 3.25
N ASP A 49 39.59 11.19 3.04
CA ASP A 49 40.21 11.97 4.12
C ASP A 49 39.17 12.42 5.17
N GLY A 50 37.97 12.80 4.72
CA GLY A 50 36.84 13.14 5.61
C GLY A 50 36.35 11.96 6.44
N ILE A 51 36.18 10.79 5.83
CA ILE A 51 35.82 9.55 6.53
C ILE A 51 36.90 9.21 7.57
N GLY A 52 38.18 9.30 7.19
CA GLY A 52 39.29 9.03 8.10
C GLY A 52 39.30 9.95 9.34
N LYS A 53 38.90 11.21 9.20
CA LYS A 53 38.81 12.16 10.33
C LYS A 53 37.68 11.81 11.33
N LYS A 54 36.60 11.22 10.87
CA LYS A 54 35.46 10.80 11.73
C LYS A 54 35.70 9.46 12.41
N LEU A 55 36.61 8.65 11.90
CA LEU A 55 37.06 7.44 12.57
C LEU A 55 38.00 7.79 13.73
N GLY A 56 37.83 7.10 14.84
CA GLY A 56 38.67 7.29 16.02
C GLY A 56 38.04 6.69 17.28
N PHE A 57 38.87 6.56 18.33
CA PHE A 57 38.38 6.08 19.62
C PHE A 57 37.54 7.15 20.33
N PRO A 58 36.53 6.72 21.13
CA PRO A 58 35.72 7.62 21.91
C PRO A 58 36.57 8.35 22.96
N THR A 59 36.28 9.63 23.14
CA THR A 59 36.94 10.46 24.18
C THR A 59 36.23 10.40 25.53
N ASN A 60 34.98 9.93 25.54
CA ASN A 60 34.17 9.80 26.75
C ASN A 60 33.54 8.38 26.81
N PHE A 61 33.62 7.75 27.97
CA PHE A 61 33.14 6.40 28.26
C PHE A 61 31.93 6.38 29.21
N ASP A 62 31.32 7.52 29.53
CA ASP A 62 30.21 7.60 30.50
C ASP A 62 29.00 6.77 30.07
N ASN A 63 28.74 6.68 28.77
CA ASN A 63 27.63 5.89 28.22
C ASN A 63 27.96 4.40 28.00
N LEU A 64 29.20 3.97 28.23
CA LEU A 64 29.62 2.60 27.98
C LEU A 64 28.81 1.55 28.78
N PRO A 65 28.51 1.74 30.10
CA PRO A 65 27.72 0.77 30.85
C PRO A 65 26.31 0.58 30.28
N TYR A 66 25.66 1.66 29.85
CA TYR A 66 24.32 1.60 29.21
C TYR A 66 24.38 0.87 27.87
N LEU A 67 25.37 1.18 27.03
CA LEU A 67 25.60 0.50 25.77
C LEU A 67 25.84 -1.01 25.96
N LEU A 68 26.72 -1.39 26.90
CA LEU A 68 27.01 -2.80 27.19
C LEU A 68 25.77 -3.55 27.68
N THR A 69 24.94 -2.92 28.52
CA THR A 69 23.67 -3.49 28.95
C THR A 69 22.72 -3.70 27.79
N TYR A 70 22.56 -2.71 26.92
CA TYR A 70 21.73 -2.79 25.73
C TYR A 70 22.20 -3.91 24.78
N VAL A 71 23.48 -3.94 24.46
CA VAL A 71 24.11 -4.95 23.62
C VAL A 71 23.97 -6.35 24.23
N PHE A 72 24.16 -6.48 25.52
CA PHE A 72 23.97 -7.75 26.23
C PHE A 72 22.53 -8.26 26.09
N ILE A 73 21.54 -7.40 26.28
CA ILE A 73 20.13 -7.75 26.09
C ILE A 73 19.88 -8.25 24.66
N LEU A 74 20.40 -7.57 23.63
CA LEU A 74 20.26 -7.98 22.23
C LEU A 74 20.90 -9.36 21.98
N PHE A 75 22.10 -9.61 22.53
CA PHE A 75 22.78 -10.91 22.42
C PHE A 75 22.01 -12.02 23.13
N VAL A 76 21.47 -11.77 24.32
CA VAL A 76 20.69 -12.75 25.07
C VAL A 76 19.40 -13.09 24.33
N ILE A 77 18.64 -12.10 23.86
CA ILE A 77 17.40 -12.35 23.11
C ILE A 77 17.70 -13.11 21.82
N GLY A 78 18.72 -12.68 21.05
CA GLY A 78 19.15 -13.37 19.84
C GLY A 78 19.60 -14.80 20.10
N GLY A 79 20.34 -15.03 21.21
CA GLY A 79 20.79 -16.35 21.68
C GLY A 79 19.64 -17.25 22.09
N LEU A 80 18.62 -16.72 22.80
CA LEU A 80 17.43 -17.49 23.19
C LEU A 80 16.66 -17.93 21.94
N ILE A 81 16.42 -17.02 20.96
CA ILE A 81 15.77 -17.39 19.70
C ILE A 81 16.56 -18.46 18.96
N PHE A 82 17.88 -18.32 18.91
CA PHE A 82 18.76 -19.30 18.27
C PHE A 82 18.73 -20.66 18.98
N LYS A 83 18.73 -20.69 20.32
CA LYS A 83 18.60 -21.93 21.13
C LYS A 83 17.29 -22.66 20.83
N PHE A 84 16.17 -21.93 20.72
CA PHE A 84 14.87 -22.53 20.45
C PHE A 84 14.59 -22.73 18.96
N LYS A 85 15.52 -22.43 18.07
CA LYS A 85 15.38 -22.48 16.61
C LYS A 85 14.83 -23.82 16.11
N GLU A 86 15.38 -24.93 16.58
CA GLU A 86 14.95 -26.26 16.11
C GLU A 86 13.54 -26.63 16.64
N SER A 87 13.21 -26.26 17.87
CA SER A 87 11.86 -26.44 18.39
C SER A 87 10.81 -25.63 17.60
N ILE A 88 11.15 -24.38 17.25
CA ILE A 88 10.28 -23.53 16.44
C ILE A 88 10.12 -24.11 15.02
N LYS A 89 11.19 -24.62 14.41
CA LYS A 89 11.12 -25.28 13.10
C LYS A 89 10.27 -26.55 13.12
N GLN A 90 10.37 -27.36 14.18
CA GLN A 90 9.52 -28.55 14.35
C GLN A 90 8.05 -28.16 14.45
N ARG A 91 7.72 -27.15 15.25
CA ARG A 91 6.33 -26.63 15.32
C ARG A 91 5.84 -26.11 13.97
N LEU A 92 6.70 -25.38 13.24
CA LEU A 92 6.39 -24.90 11.90
C LEU A 92 6.15 -26.07 10.91
N ALA A 93 6.94 -27.14 11.00
CA ALA A 93 6.76 -28.34 10.18
C ALA A 93 5.43 -29.06 10.47
N VAL A 94 5.03 -29.13 11.75
CA VAL A 94 3.72 -29.68 12.15
C VAL A 94 2.60 -28.84 11.55
N ILE A 95 2.64 -27.52 11.72
CA ILE A 95 1.66 -26.58 11.14
C ILE A 95 1.56 -26.78 9.62
N ASN A 96 2.71 -26.85 8.93
CA ASN A 96 2.74 -27.05 7.47
C ASN A 96 2.16 -28.40 7.06
N GLY A 97 2.28 -29.44 7.88
CA GLY A 97 1.69 -30.77 7.63
C GLY A 97 0.16 -30.82 7.81
N GLU A 98 -0.39 -29.95 8.65
CA GLU A 98 -1.84 -29.88 8.92
C GLU A 98 -2.60 -29.05 7.87
N ILE A 99 -1.89 -28.35 6.99
CA ILE A 99 -2.48 -27.51 5.95
C ILE A 99 -3.21 -28.32 4.90
N ASN A 100 -4.35 -27.81 4.44
CA ASN A 100 -5.25 -28.46 3.47
C ASN A 100 -5.88 -29.78 3.94
N THR A 101 -5.73 -30.15 5.21
CA THR A 101 -6.45 -31.27 5.79
C THR A 101 -7.83 -30.80 6.25
N LEU A 102 -8.89 -31.56 5.93
CA LEU A 102 -10.28 -31.18 6.24
C LEU A 102 -10.55 -31.06 7.75
N ARG A 103 -9.81 -31.80 8.58
CA ARG A 103 -10.07 -31.93 10.01
C ARG A 103 -9.21 -31.00 10.88
N SER A 104 -7.92 -30.85 10.58
CA SER A 104 -6.95 -30.14 11.43
C SER A 104 -6.61 -28.74 10.94
N ASP A 105 -6.84 -28.38 9.64
CA ASP A 105 -6.50 -27.05 9.13
C ASP A 105 -7.25 -25.93 9.87
N SER A 106 -6.53 -24.88 10.29
CA SER A 106 -7.07 -23.76 11.06
C SER A 106 -6.76 -22.41 10.40
N GLN A 107 -7.66 -21.44 10.59
CA GLN A 107 -7.45 -20.05 10.20
C GLN A 107 -6.20 -19.44 10.81
N TRP A 108 -5.84 -19.89 12.05
CA TRP A 108 -4.69 -19.40 12.82
C TRP A 108 -3.35 -19.99 12.36
N HIS A 109 -3.34 -21.05 11.54
CA HIS A 109 -2.09 -21.70 11.13
C HIS A 109 -1.21 -20.75 10.30
N THR A 110 -1.80 -19.93 9.42
CA THR A 110 -1.02 -18.98 8.60
C THR A 110 -0.45 -17.81 9.42
N PRO A 111 -1.25 -17.08 10.22
CA PRO A 111 -0.71 -16.06 11.11
C PRO A 111 0.39 -16.58 12.04
N LEU A 112 0.19 -17.79 12.62
CA LEU A 112 1.15 -18.39 13.52
C LEU A 112 2.44 -18.81 12.79
N ALA A 113 2.34 -19.36 11.58
CA ALA A 113 3.49 -19.68 10.74
C ALA A 113 4.27 -18.42 10.34
N LEU A 114 3.59 -17.32 9.99
CA LEU A 114 4.21 -16.02 9.73
C LEU A 114 4.95 -15.51 10.96
N PHE A 115 4.33 -15.58 12.14
CA PHE A 115 4.94 -15.16 13.40
C PHE A 115 6.21 -15.96 13.72
N TYR A 116 6.16 -17.30 13.64
CA TYR A 116 7.34 -18.13 13.87
C TYR A 116 8.45 -17.88 12.86
N THR A 117 8.10 -17.65 11.60
CA THR A 117 9.08 -17.33 10.56
C THR A 117 9.73 -15.97 10.78
N ALA A 118 8.95 -14.96 11.20
CA ALA A 118 9.45 -13.63 11.56
C ALA A 118 10.38 -13.71 12.77
N LEU A 119 10.01 -14.49 13.81
CA LEU A 119 10.82 -14.71 15.00
C LEU A 119 12.15 -15.38 14.66
N LEU A 120 12.15 -16.43 13.82
CA LEU A 120 13.38 -17.10 13.38
C LEU A 120 14.33 -16.18 12.62
N SER A 121 13.79 -15.21 11.87
CA SER A 121 14.58 -14.25 11.12
C SER A 121 15.23 -13.17 12.00
N LEU A 122 14.77 -13.00 13.23
CA LEU A 122 15.19 -11.93 14.13
C LEU A 122 16.56 -12.19 14.77
N SER A 123 16.97 -13.44 15.02
CA SER A 123 18.19 -13.74 15.76
C SER A 123 19.45 -13.15 15.14
N GLY A 124 19.64 -13.33 13.81
CA GLY A 124 20.79 -12.78 13.09
C GLY A 124 20.78 -11.25 13.04
N THR A 125 19.60 -10.66 12.94
CA THR A 125 19.41 -9.22 12.95
C THR A 125 19.82 -8.58 14.29
N LEU A 126 19.43 -9.20 15.41
CA LEU A 126 19.79 -8.72 16.75
C LEU A 126 21.30 -8.76 16.97
N TRP A 127 21.97 -9.82 16.51
CA TRP A 127 23.42 -9.92 16.62
C TRP A 127 24.13 -8.92 15.69
N PHE A 128 23.63 -8.70 14.48
CA PHE A 128 24.13 -7.65 13.60
C PHE A 128 24.02 -6.28 14.25
N LEU A 129 22.82 -5.93 14.78
CA LEU A 129 22.61 -4.67 15.47
C LEU A 129 23.55 -4.51 16.67
N ALA A 130 23.68 -5.53 17.52
CA ALA A 130 24.55 -5.51 18.67
C ALA A 130 26.03 -5.28 18.30
N THR A 131 26.50 -5.95 17.24
CA THR A 131 27.88 -5.76 16.74
C THR A 131 28.10 -4.37 16.14
N CYS A 132 27.14 -3.85 15.37
CA CYS A 132 27.23 -2.50 14.83
C CYS A 132 27.21 -1.41 15.92
N GLN A 133 26.41 -1.61 16.98
CA GLN A 133 26.39 -0.67 18.11
C GLN A 133 27.75 -0.62 18.83
N LEU A 134 28.39 -1.76 19.05
CA LEU A 134 29.74 -1.82 19.62
C LEU A 134 30.79 -1.19 18.69
N LEU A 135 30.78 -1.58 17.40
CA LEU A 135 31.71 -1.03 16.42
C LEU A 135 31.57 0.49 16.30
N GLY A 136 30.33 1.01 16.25
CA GLY A 136 30.06 2.43 16.21
C GLY A 136 30.67 3.15 17.40
N PHE A 137 30.53 2.60 18.62
CA PHE A 137 31.09 3.21 19.82
C PHE A 137 32.63 3.26 19.82
N PHE A 138 33.27 2.16 19.42
CA PHE A 138 34.74 2.09 19.50
C PHE A 138 35.46 2.72 18.31
N PHE A 139 34.84 2.79 17.13
CA PHE A 139 35.52 3.22 15.92
C PHE A 139 35.02 4.54 15.32
N VAL A 140 33.93 5.11 15.82
CA VAL A 140 33.34 6.35 15.30
C VAL A 140 33.34 7.41 16.41
N LYS A 141 33.89 8.61 16.14
CA LYS A 141 33.95 9.69 17.13
C LYS A 141 32.58 10.15 17.61
N ASN A 142 31.61 10.29 16.67
CA ASN A 142 30.22 10.61 16.96
C ASN A 142 29.34 9.43 16.53
N PRO A 143 29.07 8.46 17.42
CA PRO A 143 28.44 7.20 17.04
C PRO A 143 26.93 7.31 16.74
N GLN A 144 26.27 8.42 17.07
CA GLN A 144 24.81 8.55 16.98
C GLN A 144 24.29 8.29 15.56
N GLU A 145 24.85 8.96 14.54
CA GLU A 145 24.44 8.79 13.14
C GLU A 145 24.66 7.34 12.66
N PHE A 146 25.76 6.73 13.10
CA PHE A 146 26.04 5.33 12.78
C PHE A 146 25.06 4.37 13.48
N TRP A 147 24.62 4.70 14.69
CA TRP A 147 23.62 3.90 15.41
C TRP A 147 22.23 3.98 14.73
N GLU A 148 21.80 5.16 14.35
CA GLU A 148 20.55 5.36 13.59
C GLU A 148 20.56 4.58 12.26
N TRP A 149 21.67 4.67 11.53
CA TRP A 149 21.88 3.86 10.35
C TRP A 149 21.83 2.36 10.66
N SER A 150 22.52 1.90 11.68
CA SER A 150 22.57 0.47 12.04
C SER A 150 21.20 -0.07 12.42
N LEU A 151 20.36 0.73 13.07
CA LEU A 151 18.99 0.39 13.41
C LEU A 151 18.13 0.25 12.14
N SER A 152 18.23 1.18 11.23
CA SER A 152 17.56 1.13 9.93
C SER A 152 17.98 -0.10 9.12
N MET A 153 19.29 -0.35 9.03
CA MET A 153 19.83 -1.55 8.36
C MET A 153 19.38 -2.86 8.99
N ALA A 154 19.30 -2.92 10.33
CA ALA A 154 18.80 -4.08 11.04
C ALA A 154 17.32 -4.33 10.68
N GLY A 155 16.50 -3.28 10.59
CA GLY A 155 15.11 -3.37 10.15
C GLY A 155 14.97 -3.97 8.74
N TYR A 156 15.72 -3.46 7.77
CA TYR A 156 15.74 -4.00 6.40
C TYR A 156 16.29 -5.43 6.36
N TRP A 157 17.35 -5.74 7.11
CA TRP A 157 17.89 -7.10 7.22
C TRP A 157 16.84 -8.08 7.71
N TRP A 158 16.14 -7.73 8.80
CA TRP A 158 15.07 -8.57 9.35
C TRP A 158 13.97 -8.79 8.32
N PHE A 159 13.47 -7.72 7.69
CA PHE A 159 12.42 -7.80 6.68
C PHE A 159 12.81 -8.72 5.53
N PHE A 160 13.98 -8.52 4.92
CA PHE A 160 14.42 -9.33 3.79
C PHE A 160 14.72 -10.79 4.19
N SER A 161 15.28 -11.02 5.37
CA SER A 161 15.50 -12.37 5.90
C SER A 161 14.18 -13.10 6.11
N PHE A 162 13.16 -12.41 6.61
CA PHE A 162 11.80 -12.91 6.76
C PHE A 162 11.18 -13.26 5.40
N ILE A 163 11.26 -12.37 4.41
CA ILE A 163 10.74 -12.64 3.07
C ILE A 163 11.46 -13.83 2.41
N LEU A 164 12.80 -13.90 2.50
CA LEU A 164 13.54 -15.04 1.98
C LEU A 164 13.16 -16.36 2.64
N ALA A 165 12.79 -16.33 3.93
CA ALA A 165 12.32 -17.52 4.64
C ALA A 165 10.92 -17.96 4.18
N ILE A 166 10.02 -17.01 3.88
CA ILE A 166 8.69 -17.28 3.28
C ILE A 166 8.82 -17.92 1.89
N LEU A 167 9.80 -17.47 1.10
CA LEU A 167 10.04 -17.89 -0.28
C LEU A 167 10.80 -19.24 -0.41
N ARG A 168 11.11 -19.93 0.69
CA ARG A 168 11.76 -21.25 0.62
C ARG A 168 10.86 -22.28 -0.07
N PRO A 169 11.44 -23.36 -0.66
CA PRO A 169 10.64 -24.39 -1.35
C PRO A 169 9.58 -25.07 -0.48
N ASN A 170 9.79 -25.14 0.84
CA ASN A 170 8.84 -25.62 1.83
C ASN A 170 8.37 -24.48 2.76
N GLY A 171 8.43 -23.25 2.26
CA GLY A 171 8.03 -22.04 2.99
C GLY A 171 6.53 -21.78 2.87
N ILE A 172 6.12 -20.69 3.52
CA ILE A 172 4.72 -20.28 3.62
C ILE A 172 4.11 -20.02 2.24
N LEU A 173 4.88 -19.45 1.29
CA LEU A 173 4.38 -19.15 -0.06
C LEU A 173 3.86 -20.42 -0.76
N VAL A 174 4.59 -21.52 -0.66
CA VAL A 174 4.23 -22.80 -1.30
C VAL A 174 3.20 -23.56 -0.47
N CYS A 175 3.43 -23.72 0.84
CA CYS A 175 2.58 -24.55 1.69
C CYS A 175 1.22 -23.90 1.99
N HIS A 176 1.19 -22.59 2.27
CA HIS A 176 -0.03 -21.91 2.72
C HIS A 176 -0.77 -21.18 1.58
N PHE A 177 -0.05 -20.60 0.62
CA PHE A 177 -0.66 -19.82 -0.46
C PHE A 177 -0.79 -20.58 -1.79
N GLY A 178 -0.25 -21.82 -1.87
CA GLY A 178 -0.44 -22.70 -3.01
C GLY A 178 0.36 -22.31 -4.27
N PHE A 179 1.42 -21.50 -4.13
CA PHE A 179 2.31 -21.20 -5.24
C PHE A 179 3.17 -22.42 -5.61
N THR A 180 3.57 -22.53 -6.87
CA THR A 180 4.47 -23.59 -7.31
C THR A 180 5.88 -23.39 -6.74
N LYS A 181 6.62 -24.47 -6.56
CA LYS A 181 8.03 -24.41 -6.11
C LYS A 181 8.91 -23.62 -7.07
N GLU A 182 8.62 -23.67 -8.37
CA GLU A 182 9.34 -22.93 -9.41
C GLU A 182 9.10 -21.41 -9.27
N SER A 183 7.85 -20.98 -9.04
CA SER A 183 7.51 -19.59 -8.81
C SER A 183 8.18 -19.06 -7.54
N ALA A 184 8.19 -19.85 -6.47
CA ALA A 184 8.86 -19.49 -5.22
C ALA A 184 10.39 -19.36 -5.41
N ALA A 185 11.02 -20.27 -6.12
CA ALA A 185 12.46 -20.22 -6.41
C ALA A 185 12.81 -19.00 -7.29
N SER A 186 12.00 -18.70 -8.31
CA SER A 186 12.18 -17.52 -9.17
C SER A 186 12.05 -16.23 -8.39
N LEU A 187 11.03 -16.10 -7.52
CA LEU A 187 10.87 -14.95 -6.63
C LEU A 187 12.03 -14.83 -5.65
N GLN A 188 12.50 -15.94 -5.11
CA GLN A 188 13.65 -15.94 -4.19
C GLN A 188 14.92 -15.42 -4.89
N ASP A 189 15.20 -15.83 -6.15
CA ASP A 189 16.35 -15.33 -6.91
C ASP A 189 16.26 -13.83 -7.17
N VAL A 190 15.09 -13.33 -7.60
CA VAL A 190 14.88 -11.89 -7.80
C VAL A 190 15.01 -11.13 -6.48
N THR A 191 14.42 -11.62 -5.39
CA THR A 191 14.49 -10.96 -4.07
C THR A 191 15.94 -10.87 -3.57
N LYS A 192 16.77 -11.93 -3.72
CA LYS A 192 18.19 -11.88 -3.36
C LYS A 192 18.94 -10.77 -4.09
N ARG A 193 18.60 -10.48 -5.34
CA ARG A 193 19.23 -9.42 -6.13
C ARG A 193 18.68 -8.04 -5.77
N ILE A 194 17.38 -7.94 -5.47
CA ILE A 194 16.80 -6.70 -4.93
C ILE A 194 17.49 -6.31 -3.63
N ILE A 195 17.78 -7.27 -2.75
CA ILE A 195 18.52 -7.02 -1.51
C ILE A 195 19.86 -6.34 -1.79
N VAL A 196 20.63 -6.83 -2.76
CA VAL A 196 21.93 -6.23 -3.12
C VAL A 196 21.75 -4.78 -3.56
N SER A 197 20.79 -4.49 -4.43
CA SER A 197 20.52 -3.12 -4.87
C SER A 197 20.05 -2.23 -3.73
N VAL A 198 19.12 -2.71 -2.90
CA VAL A 198 18.59 -1.95 -1.75
C VAL A 198 19.69 -1.66 -0.73
N VAL A 199 20.54 -2.64 -0.41
CA VAL A 199 21.69 -2.44 0.49
C VAL A 199 22.64 -1.39 -0.07
N LEU A 200 22.95 -1.40 -1.36
CA LEU A 200 23.77 -0.36 -1.99
C LEU A 200 23.09 1.01 -1.88
N LEU A 201 21.81 1.12 -2.20
CA LEU A 201 21.07 2.38 -2.18
C LEU A 201 20.89 2.94 -0.76
N LEU A 202 20.66 2.11 0.24
CA LEU A 202 20.55 2.54 1.64
C LEU A 202 21.88 3.02 2.21
N ASN A 203 23.01 2.52 1.70
CA ASN A 203 24.33 2.95 2.15
C ASN A 203 24.76 4.27 1.54
N THR A 204 24.06 4.82 0.54
CA THR A 204 24.38 6.13 -0.03
C THR A 204 24.28 7.26 0.99
N SER A 205 23.28 7.22 1.87
CA SER A 205 23.08 8.24 2.92
C SER A 205 24.19 8.28 3.95
N ILE A 206 24.92 7.18 4.19
CA ILE A 206 26.06 7.20 5.11
C ILE A 206 27.16 8.10 4.59
N PHE A 207 27.45 8.02 3.30
CA PHE A 207 28.53 8.79 2.72
C PHE A 207 28.24 10.29 2.76
N SER A 208 26.99 10.71 2.60
CA SER A 208 26.58 12.10 2.72
C SER A 208 26.56 12.61 4.16
N ASN A 209 26.09 11.80 5.12
CA ASN A 209 26.00 12.18 6.52
C ASN A 209 27.36 12.15 7.24
N VAL A 210 28.28 11.28 6.83
CA VAL A 210 29.65 11.22 7.37
C VAL A 210 30.46 12.45 6.99
N MET A 211 30.05 13.24 6.00
CA MET A 211 30.75 14.45 5.59
C MET A 211 30.02 15.70 6.04
N ASP A 212 30.69 16.59 6.77
CA ASP A 212 30.18 17.94 7.10
C ASP A 212 29.99 18.83 5.85
N THR A 213 30.34 18.35 4.68
CA THR A 213 30.26 19.06 3.39
C THR A 213 28.89 18.98 2.72
N GLY A 214 27.95 18.23 3.31
CA GLY A 214 26.61 18.04 2.76
C GLY A 214 26.59 17.21 1.45
N LEU A 215 25.41 17.08 0.88
CA LEU A 215 25.14 16.29 -0.35
C LEU A 215 25.90 16.81 -1.59
N ALA A 216 26.24 18.10 -1.63
CA ALA A 216 26.81 18.78 -2.80
C ALA A 216 28.13 18.19 -3.31
N ASN A 217 28.88 17.48 -2.46
CA ASN A 217 30.19 16.89 -2.81
C ASN A 217 30.23 15.37 -2.57
N ASP A 218 29.07 14.71 -2.44
CA ASP A 218 28.98 13.26 -2.20
C ASP A 218 29.13 12.45 -3.49
N VAL A 219 30.34 12.42 -4.03
CA VAL A 219 30.68 11.70 -5.26
C VAL A 219 30.61 10.18 -5.06
N LEU A 220 30.99 9.66 -3.89
CA LEU A 220 30.86 8.23 -3.58
C LEU A 220 29.40 7.78 -3.56
N GLY A 221 28.54 8.58 -2.96
CA GLY A 221 27.10 8.33 -2.95
C GLY A 221 26.50 8.37 -4.35
N GLU A 222 26.88 9.35 -5.19
CA GLU A 222 26.43 9.42 -6.60
C GLU A 222 26.82 8.18 -7.39
N ILE A 223 28.10 7.76 -7.31
CA ILE A 223 28.59 6.55 -8.00
C ILE A 223 27.87 5.32 -7.50
N ASN A 224 27.74 5.15 -6.17
CA ASN A 224 27.07 4.00 -5.59
C ASN A 224 25.59 3.93 -6.03
N THR A 225 24.90 5.07 -6.06
CA THR A 225 23.51 5.17 -6.54
C THR A 225 23.40 4.75 -7.99
N ILE A 226 24.25 5.26 -8.87
CA ILE A 226 24.23 4.92 -10.29
C ILE A 226 24.54 3.43 -10.49
N VAL A 227 25.54 2.88 -9.80
CA VAL A 227 25.88 1.45 -9.87
C VAL A 227 24.71 0.58 -9.43
N ALA A 228 24.04 0.93 -8.31
CA ALA A 228 22.89 0.19 -7.81
C ALA A 228 21.69 0.26 -8.78
N LEU A 229 21.43 1.41 -9.38
CA LEU A 229 20.35 1.58 -10.36
C LEU A 229 20.66 0.86 -11.68
N LEU A 230 21.91 0.89 -12.15
CA LEU A 230 22.34 0.08 -13.31
C LEU A 230 22.20 -1.41 -13.03
N PHE A 231 22.53 -1.85 -11.82
CA PHE A 231 22.31 -3.23 -11.39
C PHE A 231 20.81 -3.61 -11.47
N CYS A 232 19.91 -2.70 -11.10
CA CYS A 232 18.47 -2.91 -11.27
C CYS A 232 18.10 -3.13 -12.74
N ILE A 233 18.57 -2.29 -13.65
CA ILE A 233 18.23 -2.36 -15.08
C ILE A 233 18.81 -3.63 -15.72
N VAL A 234 20.10 -3.91 -15.50
CA VAL A 234 20.82 -4.96 -16.22
C VAL A 234 20.57 -6.35 -15.63
N ILE A 235 20.41 -6.44 -14.31
CA ILE A 235 20.36 -7.74 -13.61
C ILE A 235 18.96 -8.08 -13.10
N ILE A 236 18.28 -7.14 -12.47
CA ILE A 236 16.98 -7.42 -11.84
C ILE A 236 15.86 -7.43 -12.87
N ALA A 237 15.74 -6.42 -13.70
CA ALA A 237 14.64 -6.30 -14.66
C ALA A 237 14.50 -7.49 -15.63
N PRO A 238 15.56 -8.03 -16.27
CA PRO A 238 15.42 -9.20 -17.13
C PRO A 238 15.02 -10.47 -16.37
N ARG A 239 15.45 -10.62 -15.12
CA ARG A 239 15.05 -11.76 -14.28
C ARG A 239 13.61 -11.65 -13.84
N PHE A 240 13.15 -10.46 -13.52
CA PHE A 240 11.74 -10.23 -13.17
C PHE A 240 10.80 -10.61 -14.32
N VAL A 241 11.18 -10.36 -15.57
CA VAL A 241 10.41 -10.79 -16.76
C VAL A 241 10.26 -12.32 -16.81
N ARG A 242 11.29 -13.07 -16.44
CA ARG A 242 11.21 -14.55 -16.36
C ARG A 242 10.32 -14.99 -15.20
N THR A 243 10.45 -14.33 -14.06
CA THR A 243 9.63 -14.59 -12.86
C THR A 243 8.16 -14.26 -13.10
N GLU A 244 7.84 -13.18 -13.81
CA GLU A 244 6.48 -12.84 -14.23
C GLU A 244 5.84 -13.98 -15.04
N LYS A 245 6.58 -14.58 -15.98
CA LYS A 245 6.09 -15.73 -16.77
C LYS A 245 5.78 -16.94 -15.88
N SER A 246 6.64 -17.24 -14.91
CA SER A 246 6.41 -18.32 -13.95
C SER A 246 5.22 -18.02 -13.01
N LEU A 247 5.07 -16.77 -12.55
CA LEU A 247 3.96 -16.35 -11.70
C LEU A 247 2.63 -16.37 -12.44
N ASN A 248 2.58 -15.99 -13.71
CA ASN A 248 1.37 -15.98 -14.52
C ASN A 248 0.75 -17.40 -14.67
N SER A 249 1.53 -18.46 -14.52
CA SER A 249 1.02 -19.84 -14.47
C SER A 249 0.34 -20.17 -13.14
N SER A 250 0.72 -19.52 -12.06
CA SER A 250 0.19 -19.72 -10.70
C SER A 250 -0.95 -18.77 -10.34
N VAL A 251 -1.04 -17.63 -11.03
CA VAL A 251 -2.01 -16.57 -10.76
C VAL A 251 -3.22 -16.72 -11.69
N THR A 252 -4.39 -16.93 -11.10
CA THR A 252 -5.65 -17.13 -11.84
C THR A 252 -6.35 -15.79 -12.11
N ASP A 253 -6.15 -14.78 -11.26
CA ASP A 253 -6.84 -13.49 -11.35
C ASP A 253 -6.19 -12.57 -12.42
N GLN A 254 -7.02 -12.06 -13.33
CA GLN A 254 -6.60 -11.12 -14.37
C GLN A 254 -6.05 -9.81 -13.78
N ARG A 255 -6.55 -9.37 -12.63
CA ARG A 255 -6.10 -8.17 -11.94
C ARG A 255 -4.65 -8.30 -11.47
N ASP A 256 -4.31 -9.43 -10.87
CA ASP A 256 -2.95 -9.70 -10.38
C ASP A 256 -1.95 -9.80 -11.54
N ARG A 257 -2.36 -10.36 -12.68
CA ARG A 257 -1.53 -10.37 -13.91
C ARG A 257 -1.26 -8.95 -14.44
N THR A 258 -2.25 -8.07 -14.37
CA THR A 258 -2.07 -6.67 -14.78
C THR A 258 -1.11 -5.94 -13.85
N LEU A 259 -1.19 -6.18 -12.53
CA LEU A 259 -0.26 -5.63 -11.55
C LEU A 259 1.18 -6.08 -11.80
N LEU A 260 1.41 -7.35 -12.11
CA LEU A 260 2.75 -7.86 -12.46
C LEU A 260 3.33 -7.16 -13.71
N LYS A 261 2.50 -6.88 -14.72
CA LYS A 261 2.92 -6.12 -15.91
C LYS A 261 3.30 -4.68 -15.55
N ILE A 262 2.50 -4.01 -14.72
CA ILE A 262 2.79 -2.66 -14.23
C ILE A 262 4.11 -2.65 -13.46
N MET A 263 4.31 -3.59 -12.54
CA MET A 263 5.56 -3.70 -11.78
C MET A 263 6.77 -3.92 -12.69
N ARG A 264 6.64 -4.69 -13.77
CA ARG A 264 7.71 -4.85 -14.75
C ARG A 264 8.09 -3.53 -15.41
N VAL A 265 7.09 -2.76 -15.87
CA VAL A 265 7.33 -1.47 -16.51
C VAL A 265 7.98 -0.49 -15.54
N LEU A 266 7.48 -0.41 -14.31
CA LEU A 266 8.06 0.43 -13.26
C LEU A 266 9.51 0.05 -12.95
N LEU A 267 9.80 -1.23 -12.82
CA LEU A 267 11.15 -1.73 -12.53
C LEU A 267 12.16 -1.40 -13.65
N GLN A 268 11.71 -1.19 -14.88
CA GLN A 268 12.54 -0.79 -16.01
C GLN A 268 12.66 0.74 -16.12
N LEU A 269 11.57 1.46 -15.98
CA LEU A 269 11.49 2.89 -16.25
C LEU A 269 12.03 3.74 -15.08
N VAL A 270 11.68 3.38 -13.86
CA VAL A 270 12.03 4.17 -12.66
C VAL A 270 13.54 4.30 -12.45
N PRO A 271 14.35 3.24 -12.53
CA PRO A 271 15.80 3.41 -12.40
C PRO A 271 16.42 4.29 -13.48
N VAL A 272 15.89 4.27 -14.72
CA VAL A 272 16.36 5.14 -15.80
C VAL A 272 16.09 6.60 -15.48
N ILE A 273 14.89 6.93 -15.00
CA ILE A 273 14.52 8.29 -14.58
C ILE A 273 15.42 8.75 -13.43
N LEU A 274 15.65 7.89 -12.44
CA LEU A 274 16.49 8.21 -11.29
C LEU A 274 17.95 8.46 -11.71
N ILE A 275 18.50 7.67 -12.62
CA ILE A 275 19.86 7.90 -13.17
C ILE A 275 19.90 9.25 -13.88
N ALA A 276 18.88 9.58 -14.67
CA ALA A 276 18.80 10.87 -15.36
C ALA A 276 18.76 12.04 -14.35
N LEU A 277 18.00 11.92 -13.26
CA LEU A 277 17.96 12.93 -12.20
C LEU A 277 19.34 13.13 -11.55
N VAL A 278 20.03 12.05 -11.19
CA VAL A 278 21.40 12.12 -10.63
C VAL A 278 22.34 12.78 -11.63
N ALA A 279 22.31 12.37 -12.90
CA ALA A 279 23.17 12.92 -13.95
C ALA A 279 22.94 14.42 -14.21
N LEU A 280 21.71 14.90 -14.04
CA LEU A 280 21.34 16.31 -14.18
C LEU A 280 21.67 17.16 -12.92
N GLY A 281 22.11 16.53 -11.83
CA GLY A 281 22.47 17.18 -10.57
C GLY A 281 21.34 17.22 -9.54
N TYR A 282 20.21 16.55 -9.74
CA TYR A 282 19.11 16.45 -8.77
C TYR A 282 19.30 15.24 -7.84
N TYR A 283 20.48 15.14 -7.22
CA TYR A 283 20.85 13.97 -6.42
C TYR A 283 19.98 13.83 -5.16
N TYR A 284 19.70 14.94 -4.44
CA TYR A 284 18.80 14.95 -3.28
C TYR A 284 17.40 14.44 -3.62
N THR A 285 16.85 14.91 -4.72
CA THR A 285 15.55 14.45 -5.24
C THR A 285 15.56 12.96 -5.53
N ALA A 286 16.63 12.48 -6.16
CA ALA A 286 16.77 11.05 -6.48
C ALA A 286 16.84 10.20 -5.21
N LEU A 287 17.58 10.60 -4.16
CA LEU A 287 17.66 9.88 -2.88
C LEU A 287 16.31 9.80 -2.16
N ASN A 288 15.58 10.92 -2.10
CA ASN A 288 14.25 10.94 -1.51
C ASN A 288 13.29 10.01 -2.25
N LEU A 289 13.25 10.09 -3.58
CA LEU A 289 12.42 9.20 -4.40
C LEU A 289 12.80 7.73 -4.20
N ILE A 290 14.09 7.40 -4.12
CA ILE A 290 14.57 6.04 -3.85
C ILE A 290 14.01 5.52 -2.52
N THR A 291 14.06 6.33 -1.47
CA THR A 291 13.54 5.97 -0.16
C THR A 291 12.03 5.67 -0.22
N HIS A 292 11.24 6.53 -0.86
CA HIS A 292 9.81 6.32 -1.03
C HIS A 292 9.49 5.09 -1.88
N ILE A 293 10.28 4.80 -2.92
CA ILE A 293 10.14 3.61 -3.76
C ILE A 293 10.44 2.34 -2.96
N ILE A 294 11.50 2.32 -2.15
CA ILE A 294 11.84 1.18 -1.28
C ILE A 294 10.72 0.95 -0.26
N ASN A 295 10.23 2.01 0.39
CA ASN A 295 9.14 1.92 1.35
C ASN A 295 7.83 1.45 0.68
N THR A 296 7.54 1.89 -0.54
CA THR A 296 6.41 1.42 -1.35
C THR A 296 6.53 -0.08 -1.66
N TYR A 297 7.72 -0.56 -2.01
CA TYR A 297 7.96 -1.98 -2.25
C TYR A 297 7.71 -2.80 -0.97
N ILE A 298 8.21 -2.34 0.19
CA ILE A 298 7.99 -2.99 1.48
C ILE A 298 6.49 -3.03 1.81
N ALA A 299 5.81 -1.89 1.68
CA ALA A 299 4.38 -1.77 1.92
C ALA A 299 3.56 -2.72 1.02
N TRP A 300 3.92 -2.81 -0.26
CA TRP A 300 3.30 -3.74 -1.21
C TRP A 300 3.48 -5.21 -0.82
N VAL A 301 4.69 -5.60 -0.41
CA VAL A 301 4.96 -6.98 0.01
C VAL A 301 4.18 -7.32 1.28
N VAL A 302 4.17 -6.43 2.28
CA VAL A 302 3.41 -6.62 3.53
C VAL A 302 1.91 -6.71 3.22
N TRP A 303 1.38 -5.80 2.42
CA TRP A 303 0.00 -5.82 1.98
C TRP A 303 -0.38 -7.14 1.27
N SER A 304 0.49 -7.61 0.37
CA SER A 304 0.29 -8.88 -0.34
C SER A 304 0.22 -10.07 0.62
N LEU A 305 1.09 -10.12 1.64
CA LEU A 305 1.07 -11.16 2.67
C LEU A 305 -0.22 -11.11 3.50
N VAL A 306 -0.65 -9.93 3.92
CA VAL A 306 -1.90 -9.74 4.66
C VAL A 306 -3.09 -10.17 3.82
N ARG A 307 -3.15 -9.75 2.56
CA ARG A 307 -4.20 -10.13 1.61
C ARG A 307 -4.31 -11.65 1.48
N HIS A 308 -3.22 -12.33 1.15
CA HIS A 308 -3.21 -13.79 1.00
C HIS A 308 -3.58 -14.52 2.30
N THR A 309 -3.17 -13.99 3.46
CA THR A 309 -3.52 -14.54 4.76
C THR A 309 -5.02 -14.44 5.03
N ILE A 310 -5.64 -13.31 4.76
CA ILE A 310 -7.08 -13.09 4.92
C ILE A 310 -7.85 -14.02 3.98
N TYR A 311 -7.49 -14.06 2.69
CA TYR A 311 -8.16 -14.93 1.70
C TYR A 311 -8.09 -16.41 2.09
N ARG A 312 -6.90 -16.85 2.55
CA ARG A 312 -6.75 -18.22 3.03
C ARG A 312 -7.62 -18.47 4.27
N GLY A 313 -7.59 -17.56 5.24
CA GLY A 313 -8.43 -17.67 6.45
C GLY A 313 -9.91 -17.83 6.12
N MET A 314 -10.42 -17.03 5.19
CA MET A 314 -11.82 -17.12 4.73
C MET A 314 -12.11 -18.44 4.00
N THR A 315 -11.16 -18.92 3.19
CA THR A 315 -11.31 -20.21 2.48
C THR A 315 -11.36 -21.37 3.47
N VAL A 316 -10.51 -21.38 4.50
CA VAL A 316 -10.52 -22.41 5.56
C VAL A 316 -11.83 -22.34 6.36
N ALA A 317 -12.29 -21.12 6.69
CA ALA A 317 -13.56 -20.93 7.41
C ALA A 317 -14.75 -21.53 6.65
N SER A 318 -14.86 -21.20 5.36
CA SER A 318 -15.95 -21.71 4.51
C SER A 318 -15.91 -23.24 4.38
N ARG A 319 -14.72 -23.84 4.20
CA ARG A 319 -14.57 -25.31 4.15
C ARG A 319 -14.99 -26.00 5.46
N ARG A 320 -14.62 -25.43 6.61
CA ARG A 320 -15.01 -25.95 7.93
C ARG A 320 -16.52 -25.88 8.16
N LEU A 321 -17.14 -24.79 7.76
CA LEU A 321 -18.59 -24.61 7.88
C LEU A 321 -19.34 -25.63 7.01
N ALA A 322 -18.90 -25.81 5.77
CA ALA A 322 -19.45 -26.84 4.88
C ALA A 322 -19.30 -28.25 5.46
N TYR A 323 -18.12 -28.57 6.03
CA TYR A 323 -17.88 -29.87 6.65
C TYR A 323 -18.79 -30.12 7.87
N ARG A 324 -18.98 -29.14 8.75
CA ARG A 324 -19.89 -29.26 9.89
C ARG A 324 -21.33 -29.53 9.47
N ARG A 325 -21.84 -28.80 8.48
CA ARG A 325 -23.18 -29.01 7.94
C ARG A 325 -23.36 -30.42 7.34
N LEU A 326 -22.35 -30.93 6.65
CA LEU A 326 -22.36 -32.29 6.14
C LEU A 326 -22.40 -33.33 7.27
N GLN A 327 -21.70 -33.10 8.38
CA GLN A 327 -21.75 -33.98 9.55
C GLN A 327 -23.14 -33.95 10.22
N GLU A 328 -23.70 -32.75 10.40
CA GLU A 328 -25.03 -32.57 10.98
C GLU A 328 -26.10 -33.31 10.14
N LYS A 329 -26.06 -33.13 8.80
CA LYS A 329 -26.97 -33.87 7.89
C LYS A 329 -26.79 -35.40 7.95
N ARG A 330 -25.55 -35.89 8.10
CA ARG A 330 -25.31 -37.33 8.27
C ARG A 330 -25.84 -37.86 9.60
N GLN A 331 -25.70 -37.10 10.68
CA GLN A 331 -26.24 -37.47 11.99
C GLN A 331 -27.78 -37.47 11.98
N GLN A 332 -28.40 -36.47 11.35
CA GLN A 332 -29.87 -36.45 11.17
C GLN A 332 -30.37 -37.63 10.36
N LYS A 333 -29.74 -37.95 9.20
CA LYS A 333 -30.10 -39.15 8.40
C LYS A 333 -29.91 -40.46 9.15
N GLN A 334 -28.96 -40.55 10.08
CA GLN A 334 -28.77 -41.73 10.93
C GLN A 334 -29.81 -41.83 12.04
N GLN A 335 -30.29 -40.70 12.58
CA GLN A 335 -31.39 -40.67 13.56
C GLN A 335 -32.75 -40.99 12.89
N ASP A 336 -33.02 -40.39 11.74
CA ASP A 336 -34.27 -40.63 10.97
C ASP A 336 -34.36 -42.08 10.44
N SER A 337 -33.21 -42.72 10.13
CA SER A 337 -33.20 -44.12 9.69
C SER A 337 -33.34 -45.14 10.83
N SER A 338 -33.23 -44.69 12.09
CA SER A 338 -33.54 -45.52 13.26
C SER A 338 -35.03 -45.52 13.66
N ASP A 339 -35.80 -44.53 13.19
CA ASP A 339 -37.21 -44.34 13.59
C ASP A 339 -38.26 -44.66 12.48
N THR A 340 -37.85 -44.94 11.24
CA THR A 340 -38.86 -45.20 10.18
C THR A 340 -38.42 -46.28 9.20
N SER A 341 -38.98 -47.48 9.38
CA SER A 341 -39.22 -48.43 8.33
C SER A 341 -40.46 -47.99 7.56
N ALA A 342 -40.33 -47.59 6.31
CA ALA A 342 -41.33 -47.34 5.26
C ALA A 342 -41.46 -45.88 4.82
N SER A 343 -40.90 -45.56 3.73
CA SER A 343 -41.48 -45.04 2.47
C SER A 343 -40.41 -44.35 1.64
N ASP A 344 -40.06 -45.05 0.57
CA ASP A 344 -39.44 -44.43 -0.61
C ASP A 344 -40.39 -43.40 -1.18
N ASP A 345 -39.89 -42.26 -1.42
CA ASP A 345 -40.09 -41.30 -2.49
C ASP A 345 -39.94 -39.85 -1.97
N VAL A 346 -39.25 -39.05 -2.82
CA VAL A 346 -39.17 -37.58 -2.72
C VAL A 346 -38.10 -37.02 -1.77
N VAL A 347 -36.82 -37.10 -2.12
CA VAL A 347 -35.80 -36.10 -1.68
C VAL A 347 -34.68 -35.99 -2.73
N VAL A 348 -34.94 -35.41 -3.89
CA VAL A 348 -33.88 -35.08 -4.89
C VAL A 348 -33.77 -33.58 -5.16
N ILE A 349 -34.64 -32.73 -4.65
CA ILE A 349 -34.71 -31.31 -5.09
C ILE A 349 -34.00 -30.33 -4.15
N THR A 350 -33.67 -30.72 -2.91
CA THR A 350 -33.16 -29.74 -1.92
C THR A 350 -31.62 -29.59 -1.87
N GLU A 351 -30.86 -30.46 -2.54
CA GLU A 351 -29.39 -30.43 -2.48
C GLU A 351 -28.76 -29.33 -3.36
N GLN A 352 -29.48 -28.78 -4.32
CA GLN A 352 -28.93 -27.80 -5.27
C GLN A 352 -29.06 -26.34 -4.80
N GLU A 353 -30.07 -26.02 -3.99
CA GLU A 353 -30.30 -24.64 -3.54
C GLU A 353 -29.38 -24.21 -2.37
N GLU A 354 -29.08 -25.10 -1.42
CA GLU A 354 -28.21 -24.75 -0.27
C GLU A 354 -26.73 -24.66 -0.63
N GLY A 355 -26.27 -25.27 -1.72
CA GLY A 355 -24.90 -25.15 -2.21
C GLY A 355 -24.63 -23.80 -2.88
N LEU A 356 -25.66 -23.22 -3.50
CA LEU A 356 -25.59 -21.90 -4.13
C LEU A 356 -25.47 -20.76 -3.10
N ASP A 357 -26.23 -20.82 -2.00
CA ASP A 357 -26.19 -19.80 -0.92
C ASP A 357 -24.82 -19.68 -0.24
N LEU A 358 -24.13 -20.80 -0.03
CA LEU A 358 -22.80 -20.79 0.60
C LEU A 358 -21.72 -20.17 -0.30
N ASN A 359 -21.79 -20.41 -1.60
CA ASN A 359 -20.87 -19.80 -2.55
C ASN A 359 -21.16 -18.31 -2.74
N GLU A 360 -22.42 -17.92 -2.67
CA GLU A 360 -22.85 -16.53 -2.75
C GLU A 360 -22.41 -15.74 -1.53
N VAL A 361 -22.67 -16.22 -0.32
CA VAL A 361 -22.17 -15.62 0.94
C VAL A 361 -20.65 -15.52 0.96
N ARG A 362 -19.95 -16.54 0.50
CA ARG A 362 -18.49 -16.52 0.38
C ARG A 362 -18.03 -15.43 -0.60
N SER A 363 -18.67 -15.32 -1.76
CA SER A 363 -18.30 -14.30 -2.76
C SER A 363 -18.53 -12.88 -2.25
N GLN A 364 -19.61 -12.66 -1.53
CA GLN A 364 -19.94 -11.39 -0.89
C GLN A 364 -18.90 -11.01 0.18
N LEU A 365 -18.56 -11.95 1.09
CA LEU A 365 -17.53 -11.73 2.11
C LEU A 365 -16.16 -11.43 1.50
N LEU A 366 -15.78 -12.10 0.41
CA LEU A 366 -14.52 -11.84 -0.29
C LEU A 366 -14.51 -10.44 -0.92
N ARG A 367 -15.62 -9.97 -1.51
CA ARG A 367 -15.73 -8.60 -2.05
C ARG A 367 -15.59 -7.53 -0.96
N PHE A 368 -16.17 -7.76 0.22
CA PHE A 368 -15.98 -6.86 1.37
C PHE A 368 -14.54 -6.83 1.83
N ALA A 369 -13.93 -7.99 2.02
CA ALA A 369 -12.53 -8.06 2.39
C ALA A 369 -11.63 -7.35 1.38
N ASP A 370 -11.89 -7.51 0.07
CA ASP A 370 -11.18 -6.80 -0.98
C ASP A 370 -11.30 -5.28 -0.84
N LEU A 371 -12.49 -4.76 -0.59
CA LEU A 371 -12.68 -3.33 -0.41
C LEU A 371 -11.80 -2.78 0.73
N PHE A 372 -11.83 -3.43 1.90
CA PHE A 372 -11.02 -3.00 3.05
C PHE A 372 -9.51 -3.14 2.78
N ILE A 373 -9.09 -4.24 2.15
CA ILE A 373 -7.69 -4.51 1.84
C ILE A 373 -7.14 -3.48 0.84
N TRP A 374 -7.92 -3.12 -0.20
CA TRP A 374 -7.52 -2.09 -1.16
C TRP A 374 -7.53 -0.70 -0.55
N THR A 375 -8.53 -0.39 0.30
CA THR A 375 -8.56 0.89 1.03
C THR A 375 -7.34 1.02 1.94
N ALA A 376 -6.97 -0.04 2.67
CA ALA A 376 -5.77 -0.05 3.48
C ALA A 376 -4.49 0.19 2.66
N LEU A 377 -4.39 -0.39 1.45
CA LEU A 377 -3.26 -0.12 0.55
C LEU A 377 -3.19 1.35 0.15
N PHE A 378 -4.33 1.97 -0.20
CA PHE A 378 -4.37 3.39 -0.54
C PHE A 378 -3.96 4.28 0.63
N VAL A 379 -4.40 3.96 1.86
CA VAL A 379 -4.00 4.69 3.07
C VAL A 379 -2.50 4.55 3.34
N ILE A 380 -1.95 3.34 3.22
CA ILE A 380 -0.51 3.10 3.38
C ILE A 380 0.28 3.86 2.30
N PHE A 381 -0.18 3.81 1.05
CA PHE A 381 0.45 4.53 -0.05
C PHE A 381 0.43 6.05 0.18
N TYR A 382 -0.71 6.60 0.60
CA TYR A 382 -0.82 8.00 0.98
C TYR A 382 0.18 8.35 2.09
N TYR A 383 0.27 7.54 3.14
CA TYR A 383 1.20 7.77 4.26
C TYR A 383 2.67 7.74 3.81
N VAL A 384 3.04 6.78 2.97
CA VAL A 384 4.41 6.67 2.44
C VAL A 384 4.79 7.88 1.59
N TRP A 385 3.83 8.47 0.85
CA TRP A 385 4.08 9.57 -0.07
C TRP A 385 3.64 10.95 0.46
N SER A 386 3.17 11.02 1.72
CA SER A 386 2.62 12.25 2.33
C SER A 386 3.60 13.41 2.31
N ASP A 387 4.87 13.16 2.55
CA ASP A 387 5.90 14.19 2.56
C ASP A 387 6.12 14.81 1.18
N LEU A 388 5.96 14.01 0.11
CA LEU A 388 6.04 14.51 -1.27
C LEU A 388 4.78 15.25 -1.73
N VAL A 389 3.63 15.05 -1.07
CA VAL A 389 2.43 15.86 -1.33
C VAL A 389 2.69 17.33 -1.04
N THR A 390 3.52 17.65 -0.03
CA THR A 390 3.93 19.02 0.28
C THR A 390 4.83 19.61 -0.81
N VAL A 391 5.68 18.80 -1.45
CA VAL A 391 6.53 19.21 -2.59
C VAL A 391 5.68 19.53 -3.82
N VAL A 392 4.54 18.87 -3.99
CA VAL A 392 3.56 19.16 -5.06
C VAL A 392 2.97 20.58 -4.90
N SER A 393 3.08 21.18 -3.72
CA SER A 393 2.67 22.59 -3.49
C SER A 393 3.40 23.58 -4.41
N TYR A 394 4.63 23.26 -4.88
CA TYR A 394 5.33 24.07 -5.89
C TYR A 394 4.55 24.17 -7.21
N LEU A 395 3.73 23.18 -7.56
CA LEU A 395 2.85 23.24 -8.72
C LEU A 395 1.74 24.31 -8.57
N ARG A 396 1.54 24.86 -7.36
CA ARG A 396 0.64 25.99 -7.11
C ARG A 396 1.21 27.29 -7.61
N ASP A 397 2.53 27.40 -7.69
CA ASP A 397 3.22 28.60 -8.19
C ASP A 397 3.20 28.67 -9.74
N ILE A 398 2.93 27.53 -10.40
CA ILE A 398 2.77 27.47 -11.86
C ILE A 398 1.34 27.87 -12.20
N THR A 399 1.13 29.15 -12.49
CA THR A 399 -0.19 29.69 -12.88
C THR A 399 -0.49 29.36 -14.35
N LEU A 400 -1.63 28.72 -14.60
CA LEU A 400 -2.11 28.40 -15.96
C LEU A 400 -2.97 29.53 -16.51
N TRP A 401 -3.96 29.99 -15.72
CA TRP A 401 -4.80 31.15 -16.04
C TRP A 401 -5.31 31.83 -14.78
N GLN A 402 -5.81 33.04 -14.95
CA GLN A 402 -6.41 33.83 -13.88
C GLN A 402 -7.91 33.95 -14.13
N GLN A 403 -8.69 33.77 -13.11
CA GLN A 403 -10.13 33.95 -13.16
C GLN A 403 -10.57 35.04 -12.19
N THR A 404 -11.30 36.00 -12.71
CA THR A 404 -11.85 37.07 -11.89
C THR A 404 -13.28 36.71 -11.54
N SER A 405 -13.58 36.66 -10.23
CA SER A 405 -14.94 36.50 -9.71
C SER A 405 -15.35 37.75 -8.94
N THR A 406 -16.51 38.29 -9.28
CA THR A 406 -17.12 39.39 -8.52
C THR A 406 -17.93 38.78 -7.37
N THR A 407 -17.48 39.04 -6.15
CA THR A 407 -18.20 38.67 -4.93
C THR A 407 -18.75 39.96 -4.28
N GLU A 408 -19.75 39.86 -3.40
CA GLU A 408 -20.32 41.02 -2.69
C GLU A 408 -19.25 41.86 -1.95
N ALA A 409 -18.10 41.27 -1.64
CA ALA A 409 -16.94 41.91 -0.99
C ALA A 409 -15.95 42.56 -1.98
N GLY A 410 -16.20 42.49 -3.32
CA GLY A 410 -15.33 43.07 -4.35
C GLY A 410 -14.89 42.06 -5.41
N VAL A 411 -13.98 42.49 -6.28
CA VAL A 411 -13.40 41.68 -7.35
C VAL A 411 -12.26 40.85 -6.78
N VAL A 412 -12.44 39.54 -6.71
CA VAL A 412 -11.42 38.57 -6.27
C VAL A 412 -10.85 37.90 -7.50
N THR A 413 -9.53 37.99 -7.70
CA THR A 413 -8.81 37.29 -8.76
C THR A 413 -8.22 36.02 -8.20
N GLU A 414 -8.75 34.88 -8.60
CA GLU A 414 -8.21 33.56 -8.26
C GLU A 414 -7.30 33.06 -9.38
N THR A 415 -6.09 32.66 -9.02
CA THR A 415 -5.13 32.06 -9.95
C THR A 415 -5.30 30.55 -9.95
N ILE A 416 -5.56 29.99 -11.14
CA ILE A 416 -5.64 28.55 -11.33
C ILE A 416 -4.28 28.02 -11.70
N SER A 417 -3.76 27.15 -10.84
CA SER A 417 -2.43 26.57 -10.97
C SER A 417 -2.47 25.18 -11.61
N LEU A 418 -1.30 24.71 -12.02
CA LEU A 418 -1.13 23.33 -12.50
C LEU A 418 -1.56 22.29 -11.43
N PHE A 419 -1.39 22.63 -10.16
CA PHE A 419 -1.88 21.82 -9.04
C PHE A 419 -3.40 21.63 -9.11
N ASN A 420 -4.16 22.70 -9.34
CA ASN A 420 -5.62 22.65 -9.43
C ASN A 420 -6.08 21.77 -10.59
N LEU A 421 -5.39 21.82 -11.73
CA LEU A 421 -5.68 20.96 -12.87
C LEU A 421 -5.47 19.46 -12.54
N ILE A 422 -4.37 19.13 -11.87
CA ILE A 422 -4.07 17.75 -11.47
C ILE A 422 -5.11 17.26 -10.45
N VAL A 423 -5.47 18.09 -9.46
CA VAL A 423 -6.50 17.74 -8.48
C VAL A 423 -7.85 17.52 -9.14
N ALA A 424 -8.26 18.37 -10.08
CA ALA A 424 -9.49 18.19 -10.84
C ALA A 424 -9.49 16.88 -11.63
N LEU A 425 -8.37 16.53 -12.28
CA LEU A 425 -8.22 15.25 -12.98
C LEU A 425 -8.36 14.05 -12.01
N ILE A 426 -7.74 14.14 -10.84
CA ILE A 426 -7.86 13.11 -9.80
C ILE A 426 -9.31 12.94 -9.34
N ILE A 427 -10.04 14.04 -9.12
CA ILE A 427 -11.46 14.01 -8.75
C ILE A 427 -12.28 13.30 -9.85
N VAL A 428 -12.04 13.59 -11.13
CA VAL A 428 -12.72 12.93 -12.25
C VAL A 428 -12.42 11.43 -12.26
N VAL A 429 -11.16 11.03 -12.07
CA VAL A 429 -10.76 9.62 -12.01
C VAL A 429 -11.41 8.91 -10.82
N ILE A 430 -11.42 9.52 -9.63
CA ILE A 430 -12.06 8.96 -8.44
C ILE A 430 -13.57 8.82 -8.67
N THR A 431 -14.21 9.83 -9.22
CA THR A 431 -15.64 9.80 -9.57
C THR A 431 -15.94 8.65 -10.53
N TYR A 432 -15.14 8.48 -11.59
CA TYR A 432 -15.27 7.38 -12.53
C TYR A 432 -15.13 5.99 -11.85
N ILE A 433 -14.14 5.85 -10.97
CA ILE A 433 -13.93 4.60 -10.20
C ILE A 433 -15.13 4.33 -9.28
N LEU A 434 -15.64 5.34 -8.58
CA LEU A 434 -16.82 5.22 -7.72
C LEU A 434 -18.05 4.80 -8.52
N VAL A 435 -18.35 5.48 -9.60
CA VAL A 435 -19.49 5.16 -10.49
C VAL A 435 -19.43 3.72 -10.99
N ARG A 436 -18.26 3.26 -11.37
CA ARG A 436 -18.09 1.89 -11.87
C ARG A 436 -18.24 0.81 -10.78
N ASN A 437 -17.91 1.12 -9.53
CA ASN A 437 -17.94 0.15 -8.43
C ASN A 437 -19.22 0.23 -7.57
N ILE A 438 -19.97 1.31 -7.64
CA ILE A 438 -21.19 1.52 -6.85
C ILE A 438 -22.24 0.43 -7.01
N PRO A 439 -22.54 -0.11 -8.22
CA PRO A 439 -23.51 -1.19 -8.36
C PRO A 439 -23.16 -2.39 -7.48
N GLY A 440 -21.89 -2.81 -7.48
CA GLY A 440 -21.42 -3.92 -6.66
C GLY A 440 -21.45 -3.61 -5.14
N ILE A 441 -21.16 -2.36 -4.75
CA ILE A 441 -21.23 -1.94 -3.35
C ILE A 441 -22.67 -1.95 -2.85
N LEU A 442 -23.61 -1.41 -3.61
CA LEU A 442 -25.03 -1.38 -3.27
C LEU A 442 -25.64 -2.79 -3.20
N GLU A 443 -25.27 -3.66 -4.13
CA GLU A 443 -25.72 -5.04 -4.15
C GLU A 443 -25.35 -5.75 -2.84
N VAL A 444 -24.12 -5.56 -2.38
CA VAL A 444 -23.60 -6.19 -1.18
C VAL A 444 -24.13 -5.56 0.11
N LEU A 445 -24.21 -4.23 0.19
CA LEU A 445 -24.57 -3.51 1.41
C LEU A 445 -26.08 -3.45 1.65
N ILE A 446 -26.86 -3.24 0.59
CA ILE A 446 -28.28 -2.90 0.69
C ILE A 446 -29.14 -4.03 0.09
N PHE A 447 -28.89 -4.39 -1.18
CA PHE A 447 -29.81 -5.27 -1.91
C PHE A 447 -29.78 -6.72 -1.43
N SER A 448 -28.65 -7.18 -0.86
CA SER A 448 -28.57 -8.51 -0.24
C SER A 448 -29.37 -8.63 1.06
N ARG A 449 -29.72 -7.50 1.70
CA ARG A 449 -30.45 -7.47 3.00
C ARG A 449 -31.90 -7.08 2.87
N VAL A 450 -32.29 -6.46 1.78
CA VAL A 450 -33.64 -5.95 1.55
C VAL A 450 -34.22 -6.65 0.32
N LYS A 451 -35.39 -7.30 0.48
CA LYS A 451 -36.12 -7.89 -0.65
C LYS A 451 -36.75 -6.75 -1.45
N LEU A 452 -36.14 -6.40 -2.57
CA LEU A 452 -36.61 -5.36 -3.49
C LEU A 452 -37.33 -6.00 -4.68
N SER A 453 -38.31 -5.28 -5.24
CA SER A 453 -38.99 -5.70 -6.46
C SER A 453 -38.05 -5.69 -7.67
N GLN A 454 -38.36 -6.50 -8.68
CA GLN A 454 -37.60 -6.53 -9.94
C GLN A 454 -37.54 -5.13 -10.56
N GLY A 455 -36.31 -4.63 -10.83
CA GLY A 455 -36.05 -3.29 -11.39
C GLY A 455 -35.65 -2.21 -10.40
N THR A 456 -36.07 -2.28 -9.11
CA THR A 456 -35.71 -1.28 -8.09
C THR A 456 -34.19 -1.13 -7.90
N PRO A 457 -33.40 -2.21 -7.83
CA PRO A 457 -31.93 -2.10 -7.72
C PRO A 457 -31.30 -1.32 -8.86
N TYR A 458 -31.75 -1.56 -10.08
CA TYR A 458 -31.26 -0.82 -11.27
C TYR A 458 -31.58 0.66 -11.19
N THR A 459 -32.81 1.01 -10.81
CA THR A 459 -33.25 2.41 -10.69
C THR A 459 -32.42 3.16 -9.62
N ILE A 460 -32.25 2.56 -8.43
CA ILE A 460 -31.45 3.17 -7.33
C ILE A 460 -30.00 3.37 -7.79
N THR A 461 -29.42 2.36 -8.41
CA THR A 461 -28.03 2.42 -8.90
C THR A 461 -27.84 3.49 -9.94
N THR A 462 -28.77 3.60 -10.89
CA THR A 462 -28.73 4.62 -11.95
C THR A 462 -28.86 6.03 -11.39
N LEU A 463 -29.81 6.22 -10.46
CA LEU A 463 -30.03 7.52 -9.81
C LEU A 463 -28.81 7.97 -9.01
N LEU A 464 -28.22 7.06 -8.24
CA LEU A 464 -27.02 7.33 -7.47
C LEU A 464 -25.82 7.62 -8.38
N THR A 465 -25.71 6.94 -9.51
CA THR A 465 -24.70 7.20 -10.53
C THR A 465 -24.81 8.63 -11.05
N TYR A 466 -26.02 9.08 -11.38
CA TYR A 466 -26.25 10.47 -11.84
C TYR A 466 -25.86 11.49 -10.78
N ILE A 467 -26.23 11.24 -9.51
CA ILE A 467 -25.87 12.13 -8.38
C ILE A 467 -24.34 12.20 -8.24
N LEU A 468 -23.65 11.06 -8.30
CA LEU A 468 -22.19 11.03 -8.16
C LEU A 468 -21.47 11.74 -9.31
N VAL A 469 -21.95 11.57 -10.55
CA VAL A 469 -21.38 12.27 -11.70
C VAL A 469 -21.62 13.77 -11.57
N ALA A 470 -22.81 14.19 -11.15
CA ALA A 470 -23.14 15.60 -10.93
C ALA A 470 -22.27 16.24 -9.83
N VAL A 471 -22.16 15.58 -8.67
CA VAL A 471 -21.35 16.06 -7.53
C VAL A 471 -19.87 16.06 -7.86
N GLY A 472 -19.35 14.97 -8.43
CA GLY A 472 -17.95 14.86 -8.82
C GLY A 472 -17.58 15.85 -9.92
N GLY A 473 -18.43 16.05 -10.91
CA GLY A 473 -18.27 17.05 -11.95
C GLY A 473 -18.28 18.48 -11.38
N ALA A 474 -19.25 18.80 -10.52
CA ALA A 474 -19.32 20.11 -9.86
C ALA A 474 -18.07 20.39 -9.03
N TRP A 475 -17.56 19.39 -8.31
CA TRP A 475 -16.33 19.51 -7.51
C TRP A 475 -15.10 19.70 -8.39
N ALA A 476 -14.96 18.93 -9.47
CA ALA A 476 -13.87 19.11 -10.43
C ALA A 476 -13.89 20.51 -11.07
N PHE A 477 -15.06 21.00 -11.49
CA PHE A 477 -15.20 22.36 -12.02
C PHE A 477 -14.91 23.44 -10.99
N SER A 478 -15.34 23.27 -9.74
CA SER A 478 -15.01 24.18 -8.64
C SER A 478 -13.49 24.28 -8.43
N THR A 479 -12.77 23.15 -8.52
CA THR A 479 -11.30 23.10 -8.40
C THR A 479 -10.61 23.85 -9.55
N LEU A 480 -11.23 23.91 -10.72
CA LEU A 480 -10.77 24.67 -11.89
C LEU A 480 -11.20 26.14 -11.87
N GLY A 481 -11.69 26.63 -10.71
CA GLY A 481 -12.01 28.03 -10.48
C GLY A 481 -13.44 28.44 -10.91
N MET A 482 -14.30 27.50 -11.33
CA MET A 482 -15.70 27.87 -11.55
C MET A 482 -16.35 28.24 -10.23
N SER A 483 -16.72 29.52 -10.06
CA SER A 483 -17.39 30.00 -8.86
C SER A 483 -18.73 29.29 -8.68
N TRP A 484 -19.09 29.05 -7.42
CA TRP A 484 -20.37 28.45 -7.05
C TRP A 484 -21.56 29.16 -7.68
N SER A 485 -21.49 30.48 -7.80
CA SER A 485 -22.50 31.30 -8.46
C SER A 485 -22.73 30.89 -9.92
N LYS A 486 -21.67 30.62 -10.69
CA LYS A 486 -21.80 30.15 -12.08
C LYS A 486 -22.42 28.75 -12.15
N LEU A 487 -22.06 27.86 -11.22
CA LEU A 487 -22.66 26.54 -11.10
C LEU A 487 -24.14 26.62 -10.72
N GLN A 488 -24.54 27.53 -9.83
CA GLN A 488 -25.95 27.76 -9.49
C GLN A 488 -26.80 28.13 -10.72
N TRP A 489 -26.31 29.00 -11.61
CA TRP A 489 -27.00 29.35 -12.85
C TRP A 489 -27.18 28.13 -13.75
N LEU A 490 -26.14 27.30 -13.86
CA LEU A 490 -26.21 26.05 -14.64
C LEU A 490 -27.25 25.10 -14.06
N PHE A 491 -27.23 24.89 -12.73
CA PHE A 491 -28.21 24.03 -12.04
C PHE A 491 -29.64 24.61 -12.11
N ALA A 492 -29.78 25.93 -12.03
CA ALA A 492 -31.08 26.59 -12.17
C ALA A 492 -31.66 26.37 -13.59
N ALA A 493 -30.85 26.56 -14.63
CA ALA A 493 -31.26 26.30 -16.00
C ALA A 493 -31.64 24.82 -16.24
N LEU A 494 -30.82 23.89 -15.69
CA LEU A 494 -31.11 22.45 -15.74
C LEU A 494 -32.40 22.09 -15.01
N SER A 495 -32.63 22.67 -13.81
CA SER A 495 -33.84 22.46 -13.01
C SER A 495 -35.09 22.93 -13.67
N VAL A 496 -35.02 24.09 -14.36
CA VAL A 496 -36.14 24.61 -15.14
C VAL A 496 -36.45 23.69 -16.31
N GLY A 497 -35.40 23.23 -17.05
CA GLY A 497 -35.59 22.28 -18.14
C GLY A 497 -36.17 20.94 -17.68
N LEU A 498 -35.70 20.43 -16.55
CA LEU A 498 -36.23 19.22 -15.95
C LEU A 498 -37.67 19.40 -15.46
N GLY A 499 -37.98 20.57 -14.87
CA GLY A 499 -39.32 20.92 -14.42
C GLY A 499 -40.33 20.90 -15.57
N PHE A 500 -40.00 21.49 -16.70
CA PHE A 500 -40.85 21.42 -17.92
C PHE A 500 -40.97 20.00 -18.47
N GLY A 501 -39.89 19.21 -18.46
CA GLY A 501 -39.91 17.82 -18.90
C GLY A 501 -40.72 16.89 -17.99
N MET A 502 -40.86 17.24 -16.70
CA MET A 502 -41.63 16.46 -15.72
C MET A 502 -43.02 17.05 -15.41
N GLN A 503 -43.48 18.08 -16.12
CA GLN A 503 -44.72 18.78 -15.84
C GLN A 503 -45.94 17.85 -15.76
N GLU A 504 -46.09 16.93 -16.73
CA GLU A 504 -47.19 15.97 -16.74
C GLU A 504 -47.12 14.97 -15.58
N ILE A 505 -45.93 14.53 -15.22
CA ILE A 505 -45.72 13.61 -14.09
C ILE A 505 -46.13 14.27 -12.77
N PHE A 506 -45.76 15.55 -12.56
CA PHE A 506 -46.15 16.34 -11.41
C PHE A 506 -47.65 16.59 -11.39
N ALA A 507 -48.26 16.92 -12.50
CA ALA A 507 -49.69 17.13 -12.61
C ALA A 507 -50.47 15.87 -12.25
N ASN A 508 -50.07 14.71 -12.77
CA ASN A 508 -50.68 13.42 -12.46
C ASN A 508 -50.46 13.02 -10.99
N PHE A 509 -49.29 13.29 -10.41
CA PHE A 509 -48.99 13.04 -9.01
C PHE A 509 -49.86 13.88 -8.08
N VAL A 510 -49.97 15.20 -8.34
CA VAL A 510 -50.83 16.11 -7.57
C VAL A 510 -52.29 15.71 -7.69
N SER A 511 -52.78 15.41 -8.88
CA SER A 511 -54.13 14.90 -9.11
C SER A 511 -54.43 13.62 -8.35
N GLY A 512 -53.44 12.70 -8.30
CA GLY A 512 -53.54 11.46 -7.52
C GLY A 512 -53.61 11.73 -6.01
N ILE A 513 -52.84 12.69 -5.50
CA ILE A 513 -52.93 13.11 -4.09
C ILE A 513 -54.30 13.72 -3.77
N ILE A 514 -54.81 14.63 -4.64
CA ILE A 514 -56.14 15.24 -4.46
C ILE A 514 -57.21 14.16 -4.42
N LEU A 515 -57.17 13.19 -5.34
CA LEU A 515 -58.11 12.05 -5.35
C LEU A 515 -58.04 11.22 -4.07
N LEU A 516 -56.86 11.03 -3.48
CA LEU A 516 -56.68 10.31 -2.21
C LEU A 516 -57.26 11.07 -1.02
N PHE A 517 -57.16 12.39 -1.01
CA PHE A 517 -57.69 13.24 0.09
C PHE A 517 -59.18 13.48 -0.04
N GLU A 518 -59.69 13.87 -1.22
CA GLU A 518 -61.09 14.24 -1.43
C GLU A 518 -62.03 13.02 -1.56
N ARG A 519 -61.48 11.86 -1.98
CA ARG A 519 -62.21 10.60 -2.20
C ARG A 519 -63.57 10.83 -2.90
N PRO A 520 -63.58 11.49 -4.06
CA PRO A 520 -64.83 11.86 -4.73
C PRO A 520 -65.64 10.63 -5.19
N ILE A 521 -65.03 9.44 -5.26
CA ILE A 521 -65.66 8.17 -5.63
C ILE A 521 -65.45 7.18 -4.49
N ARG A 522 -66.54 6.63 -3.93
CA ARG A 522 -66.48 5.55 -2.92
C ARG A 522 -66.86 4.23 -3.53
N VAL A 523 -66.34 3.16 -2.95
CA VAL A 523 -66.75 1.80 -3.34
C VAL A 523 -68.25 1.63 -3.01
N GLY A 524 -69.09 1.54 -4.04
CA GLY A 524 -70.54 1.47 -3.93
C GLY A 524 -71.29 2.66 -4.55
N ASP A 525 -70.64 3.69 -5.06
CA ASP A 525 -71.29 4.73 -5.85
C ASP A 525 -71.51 4.19 -7.29
N THR A 526 -72.77 4.06 -7.67
CA THR A 526 -73.22 3.65 -9.04
C THR A 526 -73.62 4.87 -9.83
#